data_7b3181d4cbc48e487036cecafbffa2d3
#
_entry.id   7b3181d4cbc48e487036cecafbffa2d3
#
_cell.length_a   1.000
_cell.length_b   1.000
_cell.length_c   1.000
_cell.angle_alpha   90.00
_cell.angle_beta   90.00
_cell.angle_gamma   90.00
#
_symmetry.space_group_name_H-M   'P 1'
#
loop_
_entity.id
_entity.type
_entity.pdbx_description
1 polymer ?
#
loop_
_entity_poly.entity_id
_entity_poly.type
_entity_poly.pdbx_seq_one_letter_code
_entity_poly.pdbx_strand_id
1 'polypeptide(L)'
;MFDEAKARLRRLEASHGIRILYACEAGSRSWGFPSPSSDYDIRFIYVRPLKNYLKLTPPADTITLDQDGVWDISGWDLKKCLMLLKKGNVSIVQSLYSQIVYRNHPLFLAEMRKLLDYGAPLPRLYWAYRSMAQSHVSHFLLGHETIAYKRFLYIVQGLLAMRWVETRKSMPPVVFEQLADALVTDEGLRAEIETLLNIQRSAGALEETGPKTLFPGVLSFIETTLAQTQPRRSTSTRKCSTTSISSGSAFRDFRTPAPDPVTAQNRRAP
;
A
#
# COMPACT_ATOMS: atom_id res chain seq x y z
N MET A 1 -18.14 -10.38 -1.54
CA MET A 1 -16.75 -10.03 -1.15
C MET A 1 -16.61 -8.57 -0.67
N PHE A 2 -17.07 -7.54 -1.42
CA PHE A 2 -16.96 -6.13 -0.98
C PHE A 2 -17.72 -5.86 0.35
N ASP A 3 -18.93 -6.40 0.48
CA ASP A 3 -19.75 -6.27 1.70
C ASP A 3 -19.17 -7.06 2.87
N GLU A 4 -18.55 -8.21 2.60
CA GLU A 4 -17.85 -9.00 3.62
C GLU A 4 -16.63 -8.24 4.15
N ALA A 5 -15.82 -7.62 3.28
CA ALA A 5 -14.74 -6.74 3.69
C ALA A 5 -15.22 -5.64 4.65
N LYS A 6 -16.31 -4.95 4.29
CA LYS A 6 -16.92 -3.93 5.15
C LYS A 6 -17.43 -4.49 6.47
N ALA A 7 -18.02 -5.70 6.47
CA ALA A 7 -18.48 -6.34 7.68
C ALA A 7 -17.34 -6.72 8.62
N ARG A 8 -16.23 -7.24 8.08
CA ARG A 8 -15.00 -7.52 8.85
C ARG A 8 -14.41 -6.26 9.45
N LEU A 9 -14.34 -5.15 8.69
CA LEU A 9 -13.86 -3.85 9.20
C LEU A 9 -14.75 -3.31 10.33
N ARG A 10 -16.08 -3.43 10.25
CA ARG A 10 -17.00 -3.03 11.35
C ARG A 10 -16.79 -3.88 12.60
N ARG A 11 -16.63 -5.20 12.47
CA ARG A 11 -16.32 -6.10 13.60
C ARG A 11 -15.02 -5.73 14.26
N LEU A 12 -13.99 -5.40 13.47
CA LEU A 12 -12.69 -4.97 13.94
C LEU A 12 -12.76 -3.65 14.72
N GLU A 13 -13.53 -2.66 14.24
CA GLU A 13 -13.75 -1.42 14.98
C GLU A 13 -14.34 -1.68 16.38
N ALA A 14 -15.36 -2.52 16.43
CA ALA A 14 -16.05 -2.84 17.69
C ALA A 14 -15.14 -3.60 18.67
N SER A 15 -14.39 -4.61 18.18
CA SER A 15 -13.55 -5.46 19.04
C SER A 15 -12.31 -4.73 19.57
N HIS A 16 -11.76 -3.77 18.83
CA HIS A 16 -10.56 -3.03 19.24
C HIS A 16 -10.84 -1.64 19.81
N GLY A 17 -12.10 -1.20 19.81
CA GLY A 17 -12.47 0.15 20.28
C GLY A 17 -11.77 1.26 19.51
N ILE A 18 -11.67 1.10 18.20
CA ILE A 18 -11.04 2.04 17.27
C ILE A 18 -12.04 2.62 16.29
N ARG A 19 -11.65 3.66 15.56
CA ARG A 19 -12.40 4.19 14.43
C ARG A 19 -11.53 4.14 13.17
N ILE A 20 -11.99 3.41 12.15
CA ILE A 20 -11.31 3.33 10.86
C ILE A 20 -11.65 4.58 10.05
N LEU A 21 -10.61 5.31 9.64
CA LEU A 21 -10.73 6.51 8.81
C LEU A 21 -10.69 6.18 7.33
N TYR A 22 -9.92 5.17 6.96
CA TYR A 22 -9.72 4.74 5.58
C TYR A 22 -9.43 3.25 5.53
N ALA A 23 -9.93 2.57 4.51
CA ALA A 23 -9.57 1.19 4.22
C ALA A 23 -9.64 0.93 2.70
N CYS A 24 -8.66 0.24 2.18
CA CYS A 24 -8.52 -0.06 0.76
C CYS A 24 -7.98 -1.46 0.52
N GLU A 25 -8.10 -1.89 -0.72
CA GLU A 25 -7.38 -3.05 -1.25
C GLU A 25 -5.92 -2.68 -1.52
N ALA A 26 -5.01 -3.63 -1.27
CA ALA A 26 -3.60 -3.58 -1.61
C ALA A 26 -3.22 -4.75 -2.52
N GLY A 27 -1.91 -5.01 -2.66
CA GLY A 27 -1.40 -6.16 -3.40
C GLY A 27 -1.85 -6.25 -4.86
N SER A 28 -1.89 -7.47 -5.38
CA SER A 28 -2.13 -7.74 -6.81
C SER A 28 -3.49 -7.23 -7.31
N ARG A 29 -4.52 -7.24 -6.45
CA ARG A 29 -5.85 -6.70 -6.79
C ARG A 29 -5.81 -5.20 -7.01
N SER A 30 -5.13 -4.48 -6.14
CA SER A 30 -4.93 -3.03 -6.28
C SER A 30 -4.07 -2.68 -7.48
N TRP A 31 -3.13 -3.55 -7.84
CA TRP A 31 -2.26 -3.37 -9.01
C TRP A 31 -2.92 -3.73 -10.33
N GLY A 32 -4.09 -4.40 -10.32
CA GLY A 32 -4.86 -4.72 -11.53
C GLY A 32 -4.52 -6.07 -12.19
N PHE A 33 -3.74 -6.93 -11.52
CA PHE A 33 -3.43 -8.28 -12.03
C PHE A 33 -3.66 -9.40 -10.99
N PRO A 34 -4.83 -9.46 -10.33
CA PRO A 34 -5.10 -10.59 -9.45
C PRO A 34 -5.20 -11.90 -10.24
N SER A 35 -4.82 -13.00 -9.62
CA SER A 35 -5.23 -14.34 -10.05
C SER A 35 -6.56 -14.71 -9.39
N PRO A 36 -7.26 -15.75 -9.87
CA PRO A 36 -8.46 -16.27 -9.22
C PRO A 36 -8.26 -16.66 -7.74
N SER A 37 -7.04 -17.07 -7.38
CA SER A 37 -6.64 -17.47 -6.03
C SER A 37 -6.00 -16.36 -5.20
N SER A 38 -5.91 -15.12 -5.73
CA SER A 38 -5.31 -14.01 -5.00
C SER A 38 -6.09 -13.68 -3.74
N ASP A 39 -5.37 -13.48 -2.63
CA ASP A 39 -5.90 -13.04 -1.36
C ASP A 39 -6.55 -11.65 -1.46
N TYR A 40 -7.33 -11.30 -0.46
CA TYR A 40 -7.81 -9.94 -0.24
C TYR A 40 -6.89 -9.25 0.75
N ASP A 41 -6.07 -8.35 0.24
CA ASP A 41 -5.09 -7.57 0.98
C ASP A 41 -5.71 -6.27 1.48
N ILE A 42 -6.38 -6.28 2.63
CA ILE A 42 -6.99 -5.05 3.16
C ILE A 42 -6.00 -4.30 4.03
N ARG A 43 -5.78 -3.05 3.69
CA ARG A 43 -4.99 -2.11 4.50
C ARG A 43 -5.91 -1.01 5.01
N PHE A 44 -5.81 -0.69 6.31
CA PHE A 44 -6.64 0.34 6.92
C PHE A 44 -5.86 1.28 7.83
N ILE A 45 -6.40 2.50 7.98
CA ILE A 45 -5.85 3.53 8.83
C ILE A 45 -6.90 3.88 9.88
N TYR A 46 -6.52 3.90 11.15
CA TYR A 46 -7.43 4.06 12.26
C TYR A 46 -6.94 5.07 13.29
N VAL A 47 -7.88 5.51 14.13
CA VAL A 47 -7.59 6.28 15.34
C VAL A 47 -8.18 5.59 16.57
N ARG A 48 -7.54 5.84 17.71
CA ARG A 48 -8.01 5.39 19.02
C ARG A 48 -8.65 6.56 19.77
N PRO A 49 -9.45 6.31 20.83
CA PRO A 49 -9.84 7.35 21.79
C PRO A 49 -8.61 8.07 22.34
N LEU A 50 -8.71 9.40 22.53
CA LEU A 50 -7.60 10.27 22.95
C LEU A 50 -6.88 9.75 24.21
N LYS A 51 -7.63 9.21 25.17
CA LYS A 51 -7.07 8.60 26.39
C LYS A 51 -5.98 7.54 26.12
N ASN A 52 -6.04 6.85 24.97
CA ASN A 52 -5.06 5.83 24.64
C ASN A 52 -3.71 6.42 24.20
N TYR A 53 -3.73 7.63 23.62
CA TYR A 53 -2.51 8.35 23.25
C TYR A 53 -1.81 9.02 24.45
N LEU A 54 -2.53 9.20 25.56
CA LEU A 54 -2.01 9.82 26.79
C LEU A 54 -1.48 8.80 27.81
N LYS A 55 -1.54 7.51 27.50
CA LYS A 55 -0.99 6.46 28.38
C LYS A 55 0.53 6.47 28.36
N LEU A 56 1.16 6.19 29.50
CA LEU A 56 2.62 6.00 29.58
C LEU A 56 3.09 4.87 28.67
N THR A 57 2.33 3.78 28.60
CA THR A 57 2.55 2.69 27.65
C THR A 57 1.43 2.72 26.61
N PRO A 58 1.66 3.31 25.44
CA PRO A 58 0.65 3.34 24.39
C PRO A 58 0.39 1.93 23.85
N PRO A 59 -0.83 1.64 23.39
CA PRO A 59 -1.12 0.38 22.72
C PRO A 59 -0.36 0.26 21.40
N ALA A 60 -0.24 -0.98 20.89
CA ALA A 60 0.39 -1.24 19.59
C ALA A 60 -0.18 -0.34 18.49
N ASP A 61 0.71 0.19 17.66
CA ASP A 61 0.39 1.13 16.58
C ASP A 61 0.01 0.42 15.25
N THR A 62 -0.03 -0.89 15.27
CA THR A 62 -0.45 -1.75 14.16
C THR A 62 -1.44 -2.80 14.69
N ILE A 63 -2.45 -3.09 13.91
CA ILE A 63 -3.40 -4.18 14.13
C ILE A 63 -3.32 -5.09 12.92
N THR A 64 -3.13 -6.39 13.16
CA THR A 64 -3.17 -7.43 12.14
C THR A 64 -4.16 -8.49 12.60
N LEU A 65 -5.08 -8.88 11.75
CA LEU A 65 -5.92 -10.03 11.99
C LEU A 65 -5.23 -11.28 11.48
N ASP A 66 -5.50 -12.40 12.16
CA ASP A 66 -5.02 -13.70 11.70
C ASP A 66 -5.48 -13.96 10.27
N GLN A 67 -4.54 -14.42 9.46
CA GLN A 67 -4.77 -14.73 8.06
C GLN A 67 -5.50 -16.07 7.99
N ASP A 68 -6.71 -16.06 7.43
CA ASP A 68 -7.50 -17.28 7.19
C ASP A 68 -7.26 -17.87 5.78
N GLY A 69 -6.15 -17.48 5.13
CA GLY A 69 -5.76 -17.91 3.79
C GLY A 69 -6.49 -17.21 2.65
N VAL A 70 -7.48 -16.37 2.96
CA VAL A 70 -8.26 -15.60 1.97
C VAL A 70 -8.15 -14.09 2.24
N TRP A 71 -7.98 -13.71 3.50
CA TRP A 71 -7.98 -12.33 3.95
C TRP A 71 -6.68 -12.00 4.71
N ASP A 72 -5.93 -11.03 4.20
CA ASP A 72 -4.83 -10.38 4.90
C ASP A 72 -5.27 -8.97 5.29
N ILE A 73 -5.68 -8.79 6.54
CA ILE A 73 -6.21 -7.52 7.04
C ILE A 73 -5.25 -6.92 8.04
N SER A 74 -4.62 -5.82 7.69
CA SER A 74 -3.73 -5.10 8.60
C SER A 74 -3.90 -3.59 8.49
N GLY A 75 -3.64 -2.88 9.60
CA GLY A 75 -3.83 -1.44 9.63
C GLY A 75 -2.89 -0.74 10.59
N TRP A 76 -2.75 0.54 10.37
CA TRP A 76 -1.87 1.42 11.10
C TRP A 76 -2.64 2.49 11.84
N ASP A 77 -2.23 2.76 13.08
CA ASP A 77 -2.64 3.97 13.77
C ASP A 77 -2.27 5.22 12.94
N LEU A 78 -3.10 6.26 12.99
CA LEU A 78 -2.88 7.49 12.23
C LEU A 78 -1.48 8.08 12.46
N LYS A 79 -0.99 8.06 13.70
CA LYS A 79 0.36 8.55 14.02
C LYS A 79 1.44 7.73 13.32
N LYS A 80 1.29 6.40 13.31
CA LYS A 80 2.17 5.49 12.58
C LYS A 80 2.11 5.74 11.09
N CYS A 81 0.89 5.87 10.54
CA CYS A 81 0.68 6.18 9.12
C CYS A 81 1.43 7.45 8.70
N LEU A 82 1.30 8.55 9.45
CA LEU A 82 1.99 9.81 9.16
C LEU A 82 3.52 9.66 9.24
N MET A 83 4.03 8.89 10.20
CA MET A 83 5.47 8.61 10.29
C MET A 83 5.97 7.78 9.10
N LEU A 84 5.22 6.79 8.67
CA LEU A 84 5.55 5.97 7.50
C LEU A 84 5.50 6.79 6.22
N LEU A 85 4.49 7.65 6.08
CA LEU A 85 4.35 8.57 4.95
C LEU A 85 5.58 9.50 4.85
N LYS A 86 5.97 10.12 5.96
CA LYS A 86 7.18 10.97 6.04
C LYS A 86 8.45 10.23 5.63
N LYS A 87 8.52 8.91 5.90
CA LYS A 87 9.65 8.06 5.51
C LYS A 87 9.63 7.63 4.05
N GLY A 88 8.54 7.88 3.31
CA GLY A 88 8.35 7.40 1.94
C GLY A 88 8.08 5.90 1.88
N ASN A 89 7.31 5.37 2.84
CA ASN A 89 6.94 3.96 2.85
C ASN A 89 5.99 3.65 1.68
N VAL A 90 6.38 2.68 0.84
CA VAL A 90 5.66 2.30 -0.38
C VAL A 90 4.24 1.84 -0.07
N SER A 91 4.04 1.00 0.94
CA SER A 91 2.72 0.43 1.26
C SER A 91 1.70 1.51 1.62
N ILE A 92 2.10 2.52 2.42
CA ILE A 92 1.21 3.65 2.75
C ILE A 92 0.88 4.47 1.50
N VAL A 93 1.90 4.78 0.69
CA VAL A 93 1.69 5.57 -0.53
C VAL A 93 0.74 4.83 -1.48
N GLN A 94 1.00 3.56 -1.77
CA GLN A 94 0.13 2.75 -2.62
C GLN A 94 -1.29 2.65 -2.06
N SER A 95 -1.45 2.46 -0.74
CA SER A 95 -2.78 2.43 -0.11
C SER A 95 -3.56 3.72 -0.35
N LEU A 96 -2.94 4.89 -0.26
CA LEU A 96 -3.62 6.18 -0.49
C LEU A 96 -3.99 6.43 -1.96
N TYR A 97 -3.40 5.70 -2.89
CA TYR A 97 -3.69 5.77 -4.33
C TYR A 97 -4.41 4.52 -4.86
N SER A 98 -4.80 3.58 -3.99
CA SER A 98 -5.61 2.43 -4.38
C SER A 98 -6.94 2.89 -4.97
N GLN A 99 -7.36 2.23 -6.04
CA GLN A 99 -8.66 2.50 -6.70
C GLN A 99 -9.81 1.71 -6.04
N ILE A 100 -9.49 0.68 -5.25
CA ILE A 100 -10.48 -0.14 -4.56
C ILE A 100 -10.53 0.30 -3.10
N VAL A 101 -11.54 1.10 -2.75
CA VAL A 101 -11.69 1.71 -1.44
C VAL A 101 -12.92 1.12 -0.74
N TYR A 102 -12.72 0.47 0.39
CA TYR A 102 -13.78 -0.12 1.21
C TYR A 102 -14.41 0.87 2.16
N ARG A 103 -13.61 1.81 2.66
CA ARG A 103 -14.05 2.88 3.57
C ARG A 103 -13.22 4.14 3.37
N ASN A 104 -13.88 5.28 3.39
CA ASN A 104 -13.23 6.58 3.38
C ASN A 104 -14.03 7.57 4.24
N HIS A 105 -13.40 8.12 5.27
CA HIS A 105 -13.97 9.27 5.98
C HIS A 105 -13.93 10.49 5.04
N PRO A 106 -15.00 11.30 4.94
CA PRO A 106 -15.17 12.28 3.85
C PRO A 106 -13.97 13.18 3.57
N LEU A 107 -13.23 13.59 4.58
CA LEU A 107 -12.08 14.51 4.40
C LEU A 107 -10.72 13.80 4.42
N PHE A 108 -10.65 12.54 4.89
CA PHE A 108 -9.37 11.91 5.19
C PHE A 108 -8.47 11.74 3.97
N LEU A 109 -8.96 11.07 2.94
CA LEU A 109 -8.15 10.76 1.76
C LEU A 109 -7.71 12.03 1.01
N ALA A 110 -8.60 13.00 0.92
CA ALA A 110 -8.29 14.30 0.28
C ALA A 110 -7.17 15.02 1.02
N GLU A 111 -7.24 15.11 2.35
CA GLU A 111 -6.20 15.77 3.15
C GLU A 111 -4.87 15.01 3.13
N MET A 112 -4.90 13.67 3.14
CA MET A 112 -3.67 12.86 3.02
C MET A 112 -2.99 13.04 1.67
N ARG A 113 -3.76 13.13 0.56
CA ARG A 113 -3.22 13.40 -0.76
C ARG A 113 -2.66 14.82 -0.87
N LYS A 114 -3.33 15.83 -0.32
CA LYS A 114 -2.77 17.19 -0.25
C LYS A 114 -1.43 17.25 0.48
N LEU A 115 -1.26 16.49 1.58
CA LEU A 115 0.04 16.39 2.26
C LEU A 115 1.13 15.85 1.34
N LEU A 116 0.80 14.87 0.50
CA LEU A 116 1.73 14.32 -0.49
C LEU A 116 2.02 15.32 -1.62
N ASP A 117 1.03 16.03 -2.12
CA ASP A 117 1.21 17.06 -3.15
C ASP A 117 2.09 18.20 -2.65
N TYR A 118 1.94 18.60 -1.37
CA TYR A 118 2.74 19.67 -0.78
C TYR A 118 4.19 19.27 -0.49
N GLY A 119 4.44 18.03 -0.10
CA GLY A 119 5.77 17.60 0.37
C GLY A 119 6.07 16.12 0.17
N ALA A 120 5.81 15.60 -1.04
CA ALA A 120 6.10 14.21 -1.37
C ALA A 120 7.56 13.83 -1.10
N PRO A 121 7.82 12.76 -0.34
CA PRO A 121 9.18 12.29 -0.07
C PRO A 121 9.77 11.53 -1.29
N LEU A 122 9.69 12.10 -2.49
CA LEU A 122 10.05 11.46 -3.76
C LEU A 122 11.43 10.79 -3.76
N PRO A 123 12.51 11.42 -3.24
CA PRO A 123 13.82 10.75 -3.20
C PRO A 123 13.83 9.50 -2.33
N ARG A 124 13.09 9.51 -1.21
CA ARG A 124 12.98 8.34 -0.34
C ARG A 124 12.13 7.24 -0.98
N LEU A 125 11.06 7.64 -1.65
CA LEU A 125 10.16 6.74 -2.37
C LEU A 125 10.89 6.05 -3.53
N TYR A 126 11.70 6.78 -4.30
CA TYR A 126 12.58 6.21 -5.32
C TYR A 126 13.45 5.08 -4.76
N TRP A 127 14.16 5.35 -3.66
CA TRP A 127 15.03 4.36 -3.03
C TRP A 127 14.26 3.20 -2.39
N ALA A 128 13.06 3.46 -1.88
CA ALA A 128 12.20 2.42 -1.32
C ALA A 128 11.74 1.43 -2.42
N TYR A 129 11.26 1.93 -3.55
CA TYR A 129 10.91 1.09 -4.71
C TYR A 129 12.12 0.31 -5.23
N ARG A 130 13.25 0.98 -5.39
CA ARG A 130 14.50 0.33 -5.83
C ARG A 130 14.91 -0.80 -4.88
N SER A 131 14.91 -0.53 -3.58
CA SER A 131 15.30 -1.53 -2.56
C SER A 131 14.33 -2.71 -2.54
N MET A 132 13.03 -2.45 -2.71
CA MET A 132 12.02 -3.50 -2.81
C MET A 132 12.26 -4.39 -4.03
N ALA A 133 12.46 -3.81 -5.20
CA ALA A 133 12.75 -4.57 -6.42
C ALA A 133 14.07 -5.36 -6.29
N GLN A 134 15.14 -4.74 -5.77
CA GLN A 134 16.41 -5.40 -5.52
C GLN A 134 16.28 -6.58 -4.55
N SER A 135 15.49 -6.43 -3.49
CA SER A 135 15.22 -7.52 -2.55
C SER A 135 14.53 -8.70 -3.23
N HIS A 136 13.53 -8.43 -4.07
CA HIS A 136 12.86 -9.48 -4.84
C HIS A 136 13.83 -10.18 -5.82
N VAL A 137 14.68 -9.43 -6.51
CA VAL A 137 15.71 -9.99 -7.39
C VAL A 137 16.66 -10.90 -6.60
N SER A 138 17.13 -10.43 -5.44
CA SER A 138 18.07 -11.21 -4.62
C SER A 138 17.45 -12.50 -4.07
N HIS A 139 16.16 -12.48 -3.72
CA HIS A 139 15.52 -13.65 -3.11
C HIS A 139 14.93 -14.64 -4.12
N PHE A 140 14.49 -14.17 -5.29
CA PHE A 140 13.71 -15.00 -6.19
C PHE A 140 14.32 -15.20 -7.58
N LEU A 141 15.30 -14.37 -7.96
CA LEU A 141 15.88 -14.43 -9.31
C LEU A 141 17.35 -14.84 -9.31
N LEU A 142 18.17 -14.27 -8.41
CA LEU A 142 19.61 -14.60 -8.35
C LEU A 142 19.81 -16.01 -7.79
N GLY A 143 20.62 -16.81 -8.53
CA GLY A 143 20.94 -18.19 -8.13
C GLY A 143 19.82 -19.21 -8.43
N HIS A 144 18.71 -18.78 -9.02
CA HIS A 144 17.61 -19.67 -9.40
C HIS A 144 17.49 -19.77 -10.90
N GLU A 145 17.29 -21.00 -11.42
CA GLU A 145 17.03 -21.24 -12.85
C GLU A 145 15.54 -21.05 -13.20
N THR A 146 14.68 -21.28 -12.21
CA THR A 146 13.22 -21.13 -12.33
C THR A 146 12.72 -20.05 -11.39
N ILE A 147 11.59 -19.43 -11.76
CA ILE A 147 10.93 -18.38 -10.96
C ILE A 147 9.41 -18.55 -11.06
N ALA A 148 8.69 -18.26 -9.99
CA ALA A 148 7.25 -18.05 -10.09
C ALA A 148 6.99 -16.76 -10.87
N TYR A 149 6.28 -16.85 -12.00
CA TYR A 149 6.15 -15.75 -12.97
C TYR A 149 5.51 -14.48 -12.38
N LYS A 150 4.67 -14.63 -11.38
CA LYS A 150 4.15 -13.53 -10.55
C LYS A 150 5.28 -12.65 -9.97
N ARG A 151 6.45 -13.23 -9.65
CA ARG A 151 7.57 -12.47 -9.07
C ARG A 151 8.19 -11.50 -10.09
N PHE A 152 8.18 -11.84 -11.38
CA PHE A 152 8.57 -10.89 -12.42
C PHE A 152 7.69 -9.65 -12.41
N LEU A 153 6.37 -9.83 -12.38
CA LEU A 153 5.44 -8.70 -12.32
C LEU A 153 5.67 -7.81 -11.09
N TYR A 154 5.99 -8.40 -9.93
CA TYR A 154 6.30 -7.66 -8.72
C TYR A 154 7.59 -6.85 -8.82
N ILE A 155 8.64 -7.44 -9.44
CA ILE A 155 9.90 -6.74 -9.69
C ILE A 155 9.68 -5.58 -10.67
N VAL A 156 9.02 -5.86 -11.80
CA VAL A 156 8.74 -4.87 -12.85
C VAL A 156 7.87 -3.73 -12.31
N GLN A 157 6.83 -4.02 -11.52
CA GLN A 157 5.99 -3.01 -10.84
C GLN A 157 6.85 -2.04 -10.01
N GLY A 158 7.77 -2.58 -9.20
CA GLY A 158 8.66 -1.76 -8.38
C GLY A 158 9.59 -0.90 -9.22
N LEU A 159 10.17 -1.46 -10.29
CA LEU A 159 11.09 -0.73 -11.17
C LEU A 159 10.39 0.34 -12.00
N LEU A 160 9.20 0.06 -12.53
CA LEU A 160 8.40 1.04 -13.26
C LEU A 160 7.97 2.19 -12.33
N ALA A 161 7.52 1.90 -11.11
CA ALA A 161 7.18 2.92 -10.14
C ALA A 161 8.40 3.78 -9.74
N MET A 162 9.58 3.17 -9.59
CA MET A 162 10.84 3.87 -9.38
C MET A 162 11.15 4.83 -10.55
N ARG A 163 11.07 4.34 -11.80
CA ARG A 163 11.29 5.16 -13.01
C ARG A 163 10.27 6.27 -13.16
N TRP A 164 9.03 6.03 -12.77
CA TRP A 164 8.02 7.08 -12.72
C TRP A 164 8.42 8.21 -11.79
N VAL A 165 8.80 7.89 -10.55
CA VAL A 165 9.28 8.89 -9.59
C VAL A 165 10.48 9.66 -10.14
N GLU A 166 11.39 8.98 -10.82
CA GLU A 166 12.59 9.57 -11.42
C GLU A 166 12.27 10.54 -12.55
N THR A 167 11.41 10.13 -13.48
CA THR A 167 11.15 10.86 -14.73
C THR A 167 10.02 11.88 -14.60
N ARG A 168 8.93 11.52 -13.92
CA ARG A 168 7.72 12.35 -13.79
C ARG A 168 7.74 13.25 -12.56
N LYS A 169 8.64 13.00 -11.59
CA LYS A 169 8.74 13.76 -10.33
C LYS A 169 7.41 13.87 -9.57
N SER A 170 6.59 12.84 -9.66
CA SER A 170 5.26 12.77 -9.05
C SER A 170 5.02 11.39 -8.43
N MET A 171 3.89 11.22 -7.73
CA MET A 171 3.47 9.92 -7.21
C MET A 171 3.15 8.96 -8.35
N PRO A 172 3.69 7.73 -8.32
CA PRO A 172 3.40 6.74 -9.35
C PRO A 172 1.96 6.24 -9.21
N PRO A 173 1.27 5.95 -10.32
CA PRO A 173 0.02 5.22 -10.28
C PRO A 173 0.22 3.84 -9.66
N VAL A 174 -0.83 3.31 -9.02
CA VAL A 174 -0.80 2.00 -8.37
C VAL A 174 -1.07 0.89 -9.38
N VAL A 175 -1.92 1.17 -10.37
CA VAL A 175 -2.30 0.23 -11.41
C VAL A 175 -1.12 -0.04 -12.35
N PHE A 176 -0.75 -1.30 -12.48
CA PHE A 176 0.41 -1.75 -13.24
C PHE A 176 0.34 -1.32 -14.72
N GLU A 177 -0.81 -1.50 -15.36
CA GLU A 177 -1.00 -1.17 -16.76
C GLU A 177 -0.71 0.31 -17.04
N GLN A 178 -1.13 1.23 -16.14
CA GLN A 178 -0.84 2.65 -16.27
C GLN A 178 0.66 2.96 -16.23
N LEU A 179 1.43 2.22 -15.42
CA LEU A 179 2.89 2.34 -15.39
C LEU A 179 3.52 1.77 -16.67
N ALA A 180 3.08 0.60 -17.11
CA ALA A 180 3.61 -0.06 -18.30
C ALA A 180 3.32 0.76 -19.56
N ASP A 181 2.11 1.25 -19.74
CA ASP A 181 1.72 2.08 -20.89
C ASP A 181 2.51 3.38 -20.99
N ALA A 182 2.81 3.99 -19.85
CA ALA A 182 3.52 5.26 -19.82
C ALA A 182 5.05 5.14 -19.96
N LEU A 183 5.65 3.99 -19.66
CA LEU A 183 7.10 3.86 -19.51
C LEU A 183 7.74 2.74 -20.33
N VAL A 184 6.97 1.76 -20.82
CA VAL A 184 7.46 0.66 -21.65
C VAL A 184 7.24 1.00 -23.12
N THR A 185 8.31 1.36 -23.80
CA THR A 185 8.31 1.73 -25.23
C THR A 185 8.79 0.62 -26.15
N ASP A 186 9.52 -0.36 -25.61
CA ASP A 186 10.00 -1.52 -26.34
C ASP A 186 8.88 -2.54 -26.55
N GLU A 187 8.60 -2.87 -27.81
CA GLU A 187 7.49 -3.77 -28.17
C GLU A 187 7.74 -5.21 -27.71
N GLY A 188 8.99 -5.67 -27.71
CA GLY A 188 9.35 -7.02 -27.27
C GLY A 188 9.13 -7.17 -25.75
N LEU A 189 9.61 -6.21 -24.97
CA LEU A 189 9.37 -6.17 -23.54
C LEU A 189 7.87 -6.07 -23.22
N ARG A 190 7.11 -5.27 -23.98
CA ARG A 190 5.66 -5.15 -23.81
C ARG A 190 4.95 -6.49 -24.04
N ALA A 191 5.30 -7.22 -25.12
CA ALA A 191 4.73 -8.53 -25.40
C ALA A 191 5.04 -9.57 -24.31
N GLU A 192 6.24 -9.57 -23.76
CA GLU A 192 6.60 -10.42 -22.62
C GLU A 192 5.80 -10.08 -21.36
N ILE A 193 5.63 -8.79 -21.05
CA ILE A 193 4.82 -8.33 -19.91
C ILE A 193 3.35 -8.76 -20.08
N GLU A 194 2.77 -8.61 -21.27
CA GLU A 194 1.40 -9.06 -21.56
C GLU A 194 1.26 -10.57 -21.38
N THR A 195 2.25 -11.34 -21.82
CA THR A 195 2.29 -12.79 -21.62
C THR A 195 2.28 -13.13 -20.11
N LEU A 196 3.11 -12.46 -19.31
CA LEU A 196 3.15 -12.63 -17.85
C LEU A 196 1.82 -12.26 -17.19
N LEU A 197 1.18 -11.18 -17.64
CA LEU A 197 -0.14 -10.77 -17.13
C LEU A 197 -1.23 -11.81 -17.47
N ASN A 198 -1.20 -12.37 -18.66
CA ASN A 198 -2.15 -13.39 -19.08
C ASN A 198 -1.96 -14.69 -18.28
N ILE A 199 -0.71 -15.13 -18.08
CA ILE A 199 -0.37 -16.25 -17.21
C ILE A 199 -0.92 -15.99 -15.80
N GLN A 200 -0.67 -14.81 -15.21
CA GLN A 200 -1.12 -14.48 -13.87
C GLN A 200 -2.66 -14.45 -13.76
N ARG A 201 -3.36 -13.93 -14.76
CA ARG A 201 -4.83 -13.87 -14.77
C ARG A 201 -5.50 -15.23 -14.93
N SER A 202 -4.84 -16.16 -15.66
CA SER A 202 -5.31 -17.53 -15.86
C SER A 202 -4.82 -18.53 -14.82
N ALA A 203 -3.83 -18.14 -13.98
CA ALA A 203 -3.24 -19.00 -12.97
C ALA A 203 -4.30 -19.56 -12.02
N GLY A 204 -4.28 -20.87 -11.80
CA GLY A 204 -5.13 -21.56 -10.84
C GLY A 204 -4.71 -21.33 -9.39
N ALA A 205 -4.95 -22.34 -8.54
CA ALA A 205 -4.56 -22.29 -7.11
C ALA A 205 -3.03 -22.32 -6.89
N LEU A 206 -2.28 -22.86 -7.87
CA LEU A 206 -0.82 -22.89 -7.81
C LEU A 206 -0.23 -21.77 -8.66
N GLU A 207 0.80 -21.11 -8.15
CA GLU A 207 1.57 -20.12 -8.93
C GLU A 207 2.30 -20.81 -10.07
N GLU A 208 2.15 -20.32 -11.30
CA GLU A 208 2.92 -20.85 -12.43
C GLU A 208 4.40 -20.50 -12.27
N THR A 209 5.22 -21.56 -12.33
CA THR A 209 6.67 -21.48 -12.17
C THR A 209 7.34 -22.08 -13.41
N GLY A 210 8.37 -21.44 -13.91
CA GLY A 210 9.12 -21.94 -15.06
C GLY A 210 10.47 -21.27 -15.24
N PRO A 211 11.19 -21.63 -16.32
CA PRO A 211 12.51 -21.07 -16.59
C PRO A 211 12.47 -19.55 -16.72
N LYS A 212 13.34 -18.86 -15.99
CA LYS A 212 13.45 -17.38 -16.09
C LYS A 212 13.85 -16.91 -17.49
N THR A 213 14.57 -17.75 -18.24
CA THR A 213 15.07 -17.48 -19.60
C THR A 213 13.97 -17.37 -20.67
N LEU A 214 12.72 -17.71 -20.33
CA LEU A 214 11.59 -17.52 -21.24
C LEU A 214 11.21 -16.04 -21.44
N PHE A 215 11.69 -15.14 -20.56
CA PHE A 215 11.40 -13.71 -20.60
C PHE A 215 12.69 -12.89 -20.65
N PRO A 216 13.49 -12.98 -21.74
CA PRO A 216 14.79 -12.33 -21.85
C PRO A 216 14.70 -10.79 -21.85
N GLY A 217 13.64 -10.23 -22.43
CA GLY A 217 13.38 -8.79 -22.43
C GLY A 217 13.13 -8.27 -21.02
N VAL A 218 12.32 -9.00 -20.22
CA VAL A 218 12.07 -8.65 -18.80
C VAL A 218 13.35 -8.77 -17.98
N LEU A 219 14.16 -9.80 -18.19
CA LEU A 219 15.47 -9.94 -17.51
C LEU A 219 16.39 -8.78 -17.84
N SER A 220 16.56 -8.45 -19.11
CA SER A 220 17.37 -7.32 -19.56
C SER A 220 16.88 -5.99 -18.99
N PHE A 221 15.57 -5.78 -18.95
CA PHE A 221 14.97 -4.59 -18.33
C PHE A 221 15.30 -4.49 -16.84
N ILE A 222 15.20 -5.60 -16.11
CA ILE A 222 15.53 -5.65 -14.67
C ILE A 222 17.00 -5.30 -14.44
N GLU A 223 17.91 -5.95 -15.15
CA GLU A 223 19.35 -5.77 -15.02
C GLU A 223 19.78 -4.34 -15.36
N THR A 224 19.36 -3.85 -16.52
CA THR A 224 19.72 -2.50 -16.98
C THR A 224 19.16 -1.41 -16.08
N THR A 225 17.91 -1.56 -15.61
CA THR A 225 17.27 -0.57 -14.72
C THR A 225 17.94 -0.53 -13.35
N LEU A 226 18.33 -1.68 -12.79
CA LEU A 226 19.02 -1.73 -11.51
C LEU A 226 20.47 -1.26 -11.59
N ALA A 227 21.14 -1.46 -12.75
CA ALA A 227 22.50 -0.99 -12.98
C ALA A 227 22.58 0.54 -13.11
N GLN A 228 21.51 1.20 -13.59
CA GLN A 228 21.40 2.65 -13.66
C GLN A 228 21.27 3.24 -12.25
N THR A 229 22.40 3.47 -11.57
CA THR A 229 22.41 4.10 -10.25
C THR A 229 22.44 5.60 -10.38
N GLN A 230 21.40 6.29 -9.90
CA GLN A 230 21.55 7.71 -9.57
C GLN A 230 22.35 7.85 -8.25
N PRO A 231 23.39 8.71 -8.19
CA PRO A 231 24.06 8.97 -6.93
C PRO A 231 23.08 9.52 -5.91
N ARG A 232 23.14 9.04 -4.67
CA ARG A 232 22.37 9.61 -3.55
C ARG A 232 22.68 11.11 -3.50
N ARG A 233 21.76 11.96 -3.95
CA ARG A 233 21.85 13.38 -3.64
C ARG A 233 21.73 13.50 -2.13
N SER A 234 22.78 14.03 -1.50
CA SER A 234 22.74 14.36 -0.09
C SER A 234 21.49 15.18 0.17
N THR A 235 20.61 14.68 1.02
CA THR A 235 19.44 15.42 1.48
C THR A 235 19.94 16.62 2.27
N SER A 236 20.12 17.76 1.63
CA SER A 236 20.13 19.03 2.33
C SER A 236 18.76 19.12 2.98
N THR A 237 18.72 18.92 4.27
CA THR A 237 17.57 19.18 5.11
C THR A 237 17.20 20.65 4.96
N ARG A 238 16.29 20.98 4.03
CA ARG A 238 15.52 22.21 4.21
C ARG A 238 14.82 22.03 5.55
N LYS A 239 15.26 22.79 6.54
CA LYS A 239 14.53 22.96 7.79
C LYS A 239 13.11 23.34 7.38
N CYS A 240 12.16 22.46 7.60
CA CYS A 240 10.76 22.78 7.48
C CYS A 240 10.53 23.92 8.49
N SER A 241 10.37 25.14 7.99
CA SER A 241 9.88 26.23 8.82
C SER A 241 8.52 25.74 9.36
N THR A 242 8.42 25.65 10.65
CA THR A 242 7.18 25.41 11.37
C THR A 242 6.23 26.57 11.08
N THR A 243 5.53 26.49 9.94
CA THR A 243 4.36 27.31 9.74
C THR A 243 3.32 26.71 10.67
N SER A 244 2.98 27.44 11.69
CA SER A 244 1.90 27.13 12.62
C SER A 244 0.64 26.87 11.79
N ILE A 245 0.24 25.61 11.69
CA ILE A 245 -1.09 25.26 11.19
C ILE A 245 -2.03 25.85 12.22
N SER A 246 -2.68 26.96 11.87
CA SER A 246 -3.76 27.52 12.67
C SER A 246 -4.76 26.40 12.92
N SER A 247 -5.04 26.15 14.20
CA SER A 247 -6.01 25.16 14.69
C SER A 247 -7.43 25.56 14.30
N GLY A 248 -7.71 25.55 13.00
CA GLY A 248 -9.04 25.80 12.46
C GLY A 248 -9.83 24.52 12.35
N SER A 249 -10.90 24.46 13.09
CA SER A 249 -12.16 23.67 12.97
C SER A 249 -12.19 22.23 12.43
N ALA A 250 -11.26 21.76 11.63
CA ALA A 250 -11.33 20.43 11.00
C ALA A 250 -11.20 19.24 11.97
N PHE A 251 -10.70 19.45 13.18
CA PHE A 251 -10.56 18.40 14.19
C PHE A 251 -11.65 18.40 15.27
N ARG A 252 -12.60 19.33 15.26
CA ARG A 252 -13.63 19.40 16.30
C ARG A 252 -14.73 18.35 16.19
N ASP A 253 -14.94 17.76 15.02
CA ASP A 253 -16.02 16.81 14.77
C ASP A 253 -15.68 15.34 15.13
N PHE A 254 -14.53 15.09 15.74
CA PHE A 254 -14.16 13.77 16.26
C PHE A 254 -14.74 13.49 17.65
N ARG A 255 -15.96 13.91 17.93
CA ARG A 255 -16.67 13.44 19.13
C ARG A 255 -17.09 11.99 18.90
N THR A 256 -16.70 11.12 19.82
CA THR A 256 -17.26 9.77 19.95
C THR A 256 -18.76 9.88 20.03
N PRO A 257 -19.57 9.15 19.24
CA PRO A 257 -20.99 9.06 19.47
C PRO A 257 -21.21 8.51 20.88
N ALA A 258 -22.13 9.12 21.62
CA ALA A 258 -22.61 8.61 22.90
C ALA A 258 -23.14 7.19 22.68
N PRO A 259 -22.99 6.26 23.64
CA PRO A 259 -23.58 4.94 23.52
C PRO A 259 -25.10 5.08 23.44
N ASP A 260 -25.72 4.35 22.51
CA ASP A 260 -27.16 4.30 22.34
C ASP A 260 -27.86 3.90 23.67
N PRO A 261 -28.97 4.56 24.05
CA PRO A 261 -29.63 4.35 25.34
C PRO A 261 -30.43 3.03 25.45
N VAL A 262 -30.30 2.08 24.52
CA VAL A 262 -31.16 0.88 24.45
C VAL A 262 -30.69 -0.29 25.34
N THR A 263 -29.58 -0.21 26.06
CA THR A 263 -29.07 -1.32 26.90
C THR A 263 -29.23 -1.13 28.41
N ALA A 264 -30.08 -0.20 28.86
CA ALA A 264 -30.29 0.07 30.30
C ALA A 264 -31.57 -0.53 30.90
N GLN A 265 -32.29 -1.41 30.19
CA GLN A 265 -33.47 -2.10 30.75
C GLN A 265 -33.28 -3.63 30.65
N ASN A 266 -32.53 -4.19 31.58
CA ASN A 266 -32.74 -5.55 32.08
C ASN A 266 -31.67 -5.91 33.15
N ARG A 267 -31.72 -5.25 34.30
CA ARG A 267 -31.24 -5.77 35.59
C ARG A 267 -32.08 -5.26 36.73
N ARG A 268 -33.22 -5.92 36.98
CA ARG A 268 -33.83 -6.03 38.29
C ARG A 268 -34.48 -7.41 38.39
N ALA A 269 -33.85 -8.18 39.18
CA ALA A 269 -34.24 -8.99 40.32
C ALA A 269 -35.23 -10.18 40.07
N PRO A 270 -35.34 -11.17 40.94
CA PRO A 270 -34.86 -11.27 42.31
C PRO A 270 -33.68 -12.24 42.44
#